data_6a4ac06557404f53da36ab3e6f61a067
#
_entry.id   6a4ac06557404f53da36ab3e6f61a067
#
_cell.length_a   1.000
_cell.length_b   1.000
_cell.length_c   1.000
_cell.angle_alpha   90.00
_cell.angle_beta   90.00
_cell.angle_gamma   90.00
#
_symmetry.space_group_name_H-M   'P 1'
#
loop_
_entity.id
_entity.type
_entity.pdbx_description
1 polymer ?
#
loop_
_entity_poly.entity_id
_entity_poly.type
_entity_poly.pdbx_seq_one_letter_code
_entity_poly.pdbx_strand_id
1 'polypeptide(L)'
;MAIGTVSFIRKDGNLTPTSVGNDHISGLIFNLPVETQMPPSIKIGDVIQLFSVNEAIGLGITEFEQEKNNFFYGIPYFHISEFFRMKPDGSLYVMFADCSKNWNAIKTIQSVANGDIKQLGVWTSQNIWSTASSSEDDYSLNLVSDINTVAEELANEHRPLSVLLTGNASSADSTGAVKTIDLKKIPSCIGDFPCVTALLGQGRSDLLRQMQIANPKHSSIGCVGVAL
;
A
#
# COMPACT_ATOMS: atom_id res chain seq x y z
N MET A 1 61.52 -19.09 21.80
CA MET A 1 60.45 -18.16 22.17
C MET A 1 59.18 -18.60 21.52
N ALA A 2 58.22 -19.11 22.28
CA ALA A 2 56.91 -19.55 21.76
C ALA A 2 56.03 -18.30 21.71
N ILE A 3 55.50 -17.99 20.52
CA ILE A 3 54.55 -16.91 20.29
C ILE A 3 53.20 -17.41 20.81
N GLY A 4 52.67 -16.76 21.86
CA GLY A 4 51.38 -17.11 22.42
C GLY A 4 50.25 -16.87 21.39
N THR A 5 49.47 -17.91 21.13
CA THR A 5 48.30 -17.82 20.27
C THR A 5 47.17 -17.13 21.04
N VAL A 6 46.75 -15.95 20.59
CA VAL A 6 45.58 -15.26 21.13
C VAL A 6 44.33 -15.86 20.47
N SER A 7 43.57 -16.69 21.22
CA SER A 7 42.27 -17.17 20.76
C SER A 7 41.15 -16.22 21.24
N PHE A 8 40.45 -15.59 20.33
CA PHE A 8 39.21 -14.84 20.64
C PHE A 8 38.06 -15.85 20.75
N ILE A 9 37.66 -16.20 21.96
CA ILE A 9 36.43 -16.93 22.19
C ILE A 9 35.31 -15.87 22.22
N ARG A 10 34.60 -15.75 21.12
CA ARG A 10 33.35 -15.00 21.07
C ARG A 10 32.31 -15.77 21.85
N LYS A 11 32.14 -15.50 23.12
CA LYS A 11 30.94 -15.87 23.86
C LYS A 11 29.84 -14.90 23.45
N ASP A 12 29.07 -15.27 22.46
CA ASP A 12 27.74 -14.71 22.27
C ASP A 12 27.00 -15.12 23.57
N GLY A 13 27.01 -14.23 24.55
CA GLY A 13 26.23 -14.46 25.75
C GLY A 13 24.86 -14.91 25.31
N ASN A 14 24.24 -15.88 25.94
CA ASN A 14 22.91 -16.43 25.70
C ASN A 14 21.84 -15.32 25.57
N LEU A 15 22.09 -14.33 24.72
CA LEU A 15 21.08 -13.46 24.19
C LEU A 15 20.22 -14.39 23.34
N THR A 16 19.06 -14.71 23.84
CA THR A 16 17.94 -15.21 23.04
C THR A 16 18.05 -14.56 21.68
N PRO A 17 18.06 -15.32 20.56
CA PRO A 17 18.08 -14.70 19.26
C PRO A 17 17.03 -13.61 19.32
N THR A 18 17.47 -12.38 19.11
CA THR A 18 16.61 -11.21 19.04
C THR A 18 15.35 -11.62 18.34
N SER A 19 14.21 -11.42 18.97
CA SER A 19 12.90 -11.71 18.41
C SER A 19 12.99 -11.54 16.91
N VAL A 20 12.63 -12.58 16.15
CA VAL A 20 12.51 -12.47 14.71
C VAL A 20 11.76 -11.17 14.49
N GLY A 21 12.41 -10.16 13.91
CA GLY A 21 11.82 -8.86 13.77
C GLY A 21 10.49 -9.02 13.05
N ASN A 22 9.46 -8.26 13.40
CA ASN A 22 8.15 -8.31 12.75
C ASN A 22 8.21 -7.80 11.29
N ASP A 23 9.38 -7.78 10.68
CA ASP A 23 9.64 -7.33 9.30
C ASP A 23 8.93 -8.17 8.23
N HIS A 24 8.36 -9.31 8.63
CA HIS A 24 7.57 -10.18 7.76
C HIS A 24 6.07 -9.84 7.79
N ILE A 25 5.66 -8.84 8.58
CA ILE A 25 4.26 -8.42 8.73
C ILE A 25 4.06 -7.09 8.03
N SER A 26 3.22 -7.10 7.01
CA SER A 26 2.85 -5.92 6.25
C SER A 26 1.34 -5.74 6.19
N GLY A 27 0.89 -4.53 5.87
CA GLY A 27 -0.52 -4.23 5.67
C GLY A 27 -0.79 -3.69 4.26
N LEU A 28 -2.00 -3.89 3.78
CA LEU A 28 -2.44 -3.39 2.48
C LEU A 28 -3.90 -2.93 2.58
N ILE A 29 -4.14 -1.66 2.31
CA ILE A 29 -5.49 -1.07 2.26
C ILE A 29 -5.85 -0.75 0.82
N PHE A 30 -7.02 -1.20 0.38
CA PHE A 30 -7.67 -0.79 -0.86
C PHE A 30 -8.79 0.20 -0.55
N ASN A 31 -8.59 1.46 -0.95
CA ASN A 31 -9.62 2.48 -0.79
C ASN A 31 -10.67 2.37 -1.90
N LEU A 32 -11.87 1.96 -1.54
CA LEU A 32 -12.97 1.69 -2.44
C LEU A 32 -14.23 2.45 -2.01
N PRO A 33 -15.06 2.92 -2.97
CA PRO A 33 -16.38 3.45 -2.66
C PRO A 33 -17.27 2.40 -1.96
N VAL A 34 -18.17 2.87 -1.10
CA VAL A 34 -19.12 2.00 -0.35
C VAL A 34 -19.98 1.13 -1.28
N GLU A 35 -20.31 1.65 -2.47
CA GLU A 35 -21.14 0.94 -3.45
C GLU A 35 -20.37 -0.15 -4.20
N THR A 36 -19.08 -0.37 -3.91
CA THR A 36 -18.30 -1.40 -4.58
C THR A 36 -18.84 -2.78 -4.24
N GLN A 37 -19.20 -3.55 -5.27
CA GLN A 37 -19.68 -4.91 -5.08
C GLN A 37 -18.53 -5.80 -4.58
N MET A 38 -18.67 -6.30 -3.37
CA MET A 38 -17.68 -7.15 -2.70
C MET A 38 -17.94 -8.64 -3.00
N PRO A 39 -16.88 -9.49 -3.01
CA PRO A 39 -17.06 -10.93 -2.93
C PRO A 39 -17.86 -11.32 -1.69
N PRO A 40 -18.69 -12.39 -1.73
CA PRO A 40 -19.55 -12.77 -0.60
C PRO A 40 -18.81 -13.01 0.73
N SER A 41 -17.54 -13.38 0.64
CA SER A 41 -16.70 -13.71 1.80
C SER A 41 -16.01 -12.49 2.42
N ILE A 42 -16.14 -11.29 1.82
CA ILE A 42 -15.41 -10.08 2.23
C ILE A 42 -16.42 -8.95 2.45
N LYS A 43 -16.27 -8.23 3.55
CA LYS A 43 -17.02 -7.00 3.82
C LYS A 43 -16.11 -5.79 3.85
N ILE A 44 -16.64 -4.64 3.42
CA ILE A 44 -15.95 -3.36 3.57
C ILE A 44 -15.74 -3.10 5.07
N GLY A 45 -14.52 -2.79 5.45
CA GLY A 45 -14.12 -2.52 6.82
C GLY A 45 -13.52 -3.72 7.57
N ASP A 46 -13.68 -4.94 7.07
CA ASP A 46 -13.08 -6.12 7.69
C ASP A 46 -11.57 -6.19 7.38
N VAL A 47 -10.79 -6.60 8.38
CA VAL A 47 -9.36 -6.87 8.23
C VAL A 47 -9.17 -8.36 8.09
N ILE A 48 -8.46 -8.76 7.04
CA ILE A 48 -8.19 -10.16 6.68
C ILE A 48 -6.69 -10.38 6.78
N GLN A 49 -6.25 -11.40 7.50
CA GLN A 49 -4.86 -11.82 7.51
C GLN A 49 -4.65 -12.96 6.50
N LEU A 50 -3.67 -12.81 5.64
CA LEU A 50 -3.31 -13.77 4.60
C LEU A 50 -1.87 -14.26 4.81
N PHE A 51 -1.67 -15.55 4.57
CA PHE A 51 -0.35 -16.21 4.59
C PHE A 51 0.02 -16.76 3.23
N SER A 52 -0.88 -16.70 2.25
CA SER A 52 -0.64 -17.18 0.89
C SER A 52 -1.60 -16.54 -0.12
N VAL A 53 -1.22 -16.60 -1.39
CA VAL A 53 -2.10 -16.20 -2.51
C VAL A 53 -3.33 -17.12 -2.60
N ASN A 54 -3.20 -18.40 -2.26
CA ASN A 54 -4.31 -19.35 -2.33
C ASN A 54 -5.44 -18.99 -1.36
N GLU A 55 -5.12 -18.42 -0.20
CA GLU A 55 -6.14 -17.93 0.73
C GLU A 55 -6.92 -16.75 0.13
N ALA A 56 -6.24 -15.82 -0.56
CA ALA A 56 -6.91 -14.73 -1.27
C ALA A 56 -7.85 -15.25 -2.36
N ILE A 57 -7.42 -16.25 -3.13
CA ILE A 57 -8.25 -16.90 -4.15
C ILE A 57 -9.48 -17.54 -3.52
N GLY A 58 -9.31 -18.22 -2.38
CA GLY A 58 -10.44 -18.83 -1.62
C GLY A 58 -11.47 -17.81 -1.14
N LEU A 59 -11.08 -16.55 -0.96
CA LEU A 59 -11.96 -15.44 -0.60
C LEU A 59 -12.62 -14.76 -1.81
N GLY A 60 -12.26 -15.15 -3.04
CA GLY A 60 -12.78 -14.56 -4.27
C GLY A 60 -11.96 -13.44 -4.85
N ILE A 61 -10.72 -13.24 -4.36
CA ILE A 61 -9.73 -12.33 -4.95
C ILE A 61 -8.91 -13.14 -5.97
N THR A 62 -9.23 -13.01 -7.26
CA THR A 62 -8.69 -13.87 -8.31
C THR A 62 -7.94 -13.06 -9.37
N GLU A 63 -7.25 -13.76 -10.26
CA GLU A 63 -6.61 -13.18 -11.43
C GLU A 63 -7.62 -12.39 -12.29
N PHE A 64 -7.08 -11.45 -13.05
CA PHE A 64 -7.87 -10.70 -14.01
C PHE A 64 -8.44 -11.61 -15.08
N GLU A 65 -9.76 -11.57 -15.22
CA GLU A 65 -10.49 -12.20 -16.32
C GLU A 65 -11.23 -11.10 -17.10
N GLN A 66 -10.95 -10.99 -18.40
CA GLN A 66 -11.51 -9.92 -19.23
C GLN A 66 -13.03 -9.89 -19.26
N GLU A 67 -13.68 -11.06 -19.10
CA GLU A 67 -15.13 -11.19 -19.07
C GLU A 67 -15.77 -10.72 -17.75
N LYS A 68 -14.98 -10.72 -16.67
CA LYS A 68 -15.40 -10.31 -15.33
C LYS A 68 -14.83 -8.94 -15.02
N ASN A 69 -15.34 -7.89 -15.62
CA ASN A 69 -14.87 -6.53 -15.45
C ASN A 69 -15.17 -5.98 -14.03
N ASN A 70 -14.62 -6.63 -13.00
CA ASN A 70 -14.76 -6.26 -11.61
C ASN A 70 -13.38 -6.01 -10.99
N PHE A 71 -13.30 -5.04 -10.07
CA PHE A 71 -12.09 -4.69 -9.32
C PHE A 71 -11.38 -5.90 -8.68
N PHE A 72 -12.15 -6.84 -8.11
CA PHE A 72 -11.59 -8.01 -7.42
C PHE A 72 -10.94 -9.04 -8.34
N TYR A 73 -11.19 -8.94 -9.65
CA TYR A 73 -10.53 -9.76 -10.66
C TYR A 73 -9.33 -9.02 -11.24
N GLY A 74 -8.30 -8.85 -10.45
CA GLY A 74 -7.06 -8.28 -10.96
C GLY A 74 -6.28 -7.41 -9.98
N ILE A 75 -6.74 -6.21 -9.65
CA ILE A 75 -5.92 -5.25 -8.89
C ILE A 75 -5.51 -5.79 -7.51
N PRO A 76 -6.41 -6.21 -6.62
CA PRO A 76 -6.02 -6.77 -5.34
C PRO A 76 -5.18 -8.02 -5.48
N TYR A 77 -5.56 -8.93 -6.40
CA TYR A 77 -4.81 -10.14 -6.67
C TYR A 77 -3.36 -9.83 -7.08
N PHE A 78 -3.17 -8.86 -7.99
CA PHE A 78 -1.84 -8.46 -8.40
C PHE A 78 -0.98 -8.02 -7.22
N HIS A 79 -1.47 -7.11 -6.37
CA HIS A 79 -0.69 -6.62 -5.23
C HIS A 79 -0.39 -7.72 -4.21
N ILE A 80 -1.35 -8.58 -3.92
CA ILE A 80 -1.20 -9.70 -2.99
C ILE A 80 -0.23 -10.75 -3.56
N SER A 81 -0.36 -11.09 -4.83
CA SER A 81 0.53 -12.07 -5.49
C SER A 81 1.97 -11.57 -5.56
N GLU A 82 2.19 -10.28 -5.86
CA GLU A 82 3.52 -9.70 -5.87
C GLU A 82 4.15 -9.64 -4.48
N PHE A 83 3.37 -9.36 -3.44
CA PHE A 83 3.86 -9.43 -2.07
C PHE A 83 4.36 -10.84 -1.73
N PHE A 84 3.54 -11.88 -1.93
CA PHE A 84 3.95 -13.25 -1.63
C PHE A 84 5.01 -13.81 -2.59
N ARG A 85 5.13 -13.26 -3.79
CA ARG A 85 6.24 -13.58 -4.69
C ARG A 85 7.58 -13.08 -4.12
N MET A 86 7.58 -11.89 -3.50
CA MET A 86 8.79 -11.29 -2.91
C MET A 86 9.05 -11.81 -1.50
N LYS A 87 8.01 -12.10 -0.74
CA LYS A 87 8.05 -12.53 0.66
C LYS A 87 7.15 -13.76 0.89
N PRO A 88 7.58 -14.97 0.46
CA PRO A 88 6.74 -16.17 0.55
C PRO A 88 6.37 -16.60 1.98
N ASP A 89 7.18 -16.25 2.96
CA ASP A 89 6.99 -16.51 4.40
C ASP A 89 6.36 -15.33 5.16
N GLY A 90 5.92 -14.30 4.43
CA GLY A 90 5.31 -13.12 5.01
C GLY A 90 3.87 -13.32 5.49
N SER A 91 3.41 -12.40 6.32
CA SER A 91 2.02 -12.26 6.73
C SER A 91 1.50 -10.91 6.25
N LEU A 92 0.40 -10.93 5.50
CA LEU A 92 -0.20 -9.73 4.92
C LEU A 92 -1.59 -9.48 5.50
N TYR A 93 -1.76 -8.34 6.18
CA TYR A 93 -3.07 -7.86 6.57
C TYR A 93 -3.67 -7.06 5.43
N VAL A 94 -4.88 -7.42 5.00
CA VAL A 94 -5.58 -6.77 3.88
C VAL A 94 -6.91 -6.20 4.38
N MET A 95 -7.21 -4.98 3.97
CA MET A 95 -8.46 -4.32 4.29
C MET A 95 -9.01 -3.60 3.05
N PHE A 96 -10.28 -3.79 2.80
CA PHE A 96 -11.05 -3.01 1.82
C PHE A 96 -11.87 -1.98 2.58
N ALA A 97 -11.62 -0.70 2.38
CA ALA A 97 -12.24 0.35 3.17
C ALA A 97 -12.68 1.54 2.31
N ASP A 98 -13.75 2.20 2.71
CA ASP A 98 -14.10 3.52 2.19
C ASP A 98 -13.42 4.58 3.04
N CYS A 99 -12.39 5.19 2.49
CA CYS A 99 -11.65 6.29 3.12
C CYS A 99 -12.08 7.67 2.61
N SER A 100 -13.26 7.80 2.00
CA SER A 100 -13.74 9.07 1.43
C SER A 100 -13.90 10.18 2.47
N LYS A 101 -14.18 9.82 3.72
CA LYS A 101 -14.40 10.76 4.83
C LYS A 101 -13.18 10.93 5.74
N ASN A 102 -12.42 9.88 5.94
CA ASN A 102 -11.24 9.86 6.82
C ASN A 102 -10.41 8.60 6.59
N TRP A 103 -9.19 8.58 7.09
CA TRP A 103 -8.24 7.48 6.96
C TRP A 103 -8.15 6.59 8.23
N ASN A 104 -9.21 6.53 9.03
CA ASN A 104 -9.25 5.70 10.25
C ASN A 104 -9.07 4.20 9.97
N ALA A 105 -9.24 3.75 8.73
CA ALA A 105 -8.92 2.39 8.30
C ALA A 105 -7.47 2.01 8.65
N ILE A 106 -6.52 2.96 8.60
CA ILE A 106 -5.12 2.77 8.99
C ILE A 106 -5.01 2.40 10.47
N LYS A 107 -5.78 3.08 11.34
CA LYS A 107 -5.81 2.75 12.79
C LYS A 107 -6.45 1.40 13.03
N THR A 108 -7.50 1.08 12.27
CA THR A 108 -8.22 -0.19 12.40
C THR A 108 -7.31 -1.37 12.06
N ILE A 109 -6.64 -1.35 10.90
CA ILE A 109 -5.75 -2.44 10.49
C ILE A 109 -4.56 -2.58 11.44
N GLN A 110 -3.98 -1.46 11.92
CA GLN A 110 -2.88 -1.48 12.87
C GLN A 110 -3.31 -2.01 14.25
N SER A 111 -4.56 -1.72 14.65
CA SER A 111 -5.12 -2.23 15.91
C SER A 111 -5.34 -3.74 15.86
N VAL A 112 -5.87 -4.27 14.74
CA VAL A 112 -6.06 -5.73 14.56
C VAL A 112 -4.73 -6.47 14.51
N ALA A 113 -3.70 -5.85 13.93
CA ALA A 113 -2.34 -6.38 13.91
C ALA A 113 -1.55 -6.11 15.21
N ASN A 114 -2.18 -5.61 16.27
CA ASN A 114 -1.55 -5.29 17.56
C ASN A 114 -0.34 -4.33 17.49
N GLY A 115 -0.25 -3.51 16.44
CA GLY A 115 0.87 -2.59 16.22
C GLY A 115 2.07 -3.22 15.52
N ASP A 116 1.94 -4.44 15.02
CA ASP A 116 3.04 -5.18 14.41
C ASP A 116 3.32 -4.78 12.96
N ILE A 117 2.38 -4.14 12.27
CA ILE A 117 2.60 -3.64 10.91
C ILE A 117 3.61 -2.49 10.95
N LYS A 118 4.71 -2.62 10.20
CA LYS A 118 5.72 -1.55 10.04
C LYS A 118 5.62 -0.85 8.69
N GLN A 119 5.15 -1.55 7.67
CA GLN A 119 4.92 -1.02 6.35
C GLN A 119 3.47 -1.26 5.93
N LEU A 120 2.80 -0.21 5.49
CA LEU A 120 1.41 -0.24 5.06
C LEU A 120 1.32 0.29 3.63
N GLY A 121 0.90 -0.56 2.71
CA GLY A 121 0.53 -0.14 1.37
C GLY A 121 -0.88 0.42 1.34
N VAL A 122 -1.07 1.53 0.66
CA VAL A 122 -2.39 2.10 0.39
C VAL A 122 -2.57 2.25 -1.10
N TRP A 123 -3.54 1.52 -1.63
CA TRP A 123 -3.99 1.71 -3.02
C TRP A 123 -5.25 2.57 -3.05
N THR A 124 -5.25 3.56 -3.92
CA THR A 124 -6.45 4.39 -4.16
C THR A 124 -6.59 4.74 -5.64
N SER A 125 -7.83 4.84 -6.11
CA SER A 125 -8.13 5.40 -7.43
C SER A 125 -8.20 6.93 -7.44
N GLN A 126 -8.09 7.57 -6.28
CA GLN A 126 -8.07 9.02 -6.16
C GLN A 126 -6.75 9.60 -6.68
N ASN A 127 -6.79 10.86 -7.07
CA ASN A 127 -5.58 11.59 -7.38
C ASN A 127 -4.82 11.89 -6.08
N ILE A 128 -3.55 11.54 -6.04
CA ILE A 128 -2.66 11.89 -4.91
C ILE A 128 -2.52 13.42 -4.84
N TRP A 129 -2.57 14.07 -5.99
CA TRP A 129 -2.52 15.52 -6.12
C TRP A 129 -3.85 16.03 -6.67
N SER A 130 -4.38 17.05 -6.06
CA SER A 130 -5.50 17.83 -6.59
C SER A 130 -5.00 19.21 -6.99
N THR A 131 -5.48 19.72 -8.11
CA THR A 131 -5.28 21.14 -8.44
C THR A 131 -6.18 21.98 -7.54
N ALA A 132 -5.61 23.01 -6.92
CA ALA A 132 -6.43 23.98 -6.21
C ALA A 132 -7.38 24.66 -7.20
N SER A 133 -8.62 24.90 -6.78
CA SER A 133 -9.68 25.46 -7.62
C SER A 133 -9.40 26.86 -8.19
N SER A 134 -8.33 27.52 -7.76
CA SER A 134 -7.97 28.88 -8.12
C SER A 134 -6.82 29.02 -9.13
N SER A 135 -6.03 27.98 -9.36
CA SER A 135 -4.95 28.01 -10.36
C SER A 135 -4.61 26.60 -10.84
N GLU A 136 -4.38 26.46 -12.15
CA GLU A 136 -3.96 25.18 -12.74
C GLU A 136 -2.55 24.73 -12.31
N ASP A 137 -1.82 25.59 -11.64
CA ASP A 137 -0.43 25.39 -11.23
C ASP A 137 -0.25 25.15 -9.73
N ASP A 138 -1.32 25.19 -8.95
CA ASP A 138 -1.29 24.99 -7.50
C ASP A 138 -1.80 23.58 -7.17
N TYR A 139 -0.88 22.69 -6.79
CA TYR A 139 -1.20 21.30 -6.43
C TYR A 139 -1.34 21.18 -4.92
N SER A 140 -2.43 20.59 -4.48
CA SER A 140 -2.71 20.26 -3.09
C SER A 140 -2.38 18.81 -2.80
N LEU A 141 -1.72 18.56 -1.68
CA LEU A 141 -1.37 17.23 -1.16
C LEU A 141 -2.26 16.81 0.01
N ASN A 142 -3.51 17.23 0.02
CA ASN A 142 -4.43 16.97 1.12
C ASN A 142 -4.51 15.48 1.48
N LEU A 143 -4.57 14.60 0.47
CA LEU A 143 -4.60 13.15 0.69
C LEU A 143 -3.37 12.65 1.46
N VAL A 144 -2.20 13.11 1.07
CA VAL A 144 -0.92 12.74 1.71
C VAL A 144 -0.88 13.30 3.14
N SER A 145 -1.32 14.54 3.33
CA SER A 145 -1.38 15.20 4.64
C SER A 145 -2.31 14.47 5.60
N ASP A 146 -3.50 14.08 5.14
CA ASP A 146 -4.48 13.37 5.97
C ASP A 146 -3.95 12.00 6.41
N ILE A 147 -3.34 11.25 5.50
CA ILE A 147 -2.71 9.95 5.80
C ILE A 147 -1.55 10.12 6.78
N ASN A 148 -0.70 11.14 6.56
CA ASN A 148 0.43 11.42 7.43
C ASN A 148 -0.01 11.75 8.86
N THR A 149 -1.06 12.57 9.01
CA THR A 149 -1.63 12.90 10.31
C THR A 149 -2.01 11.65 11.08
N VAL A 150 -2.70 10.70 10.44
CA VAL A 150 -3.09 9.43 11.09
C VAL A 150 -1.88 8.57 11.44
N ALA A 151 -0.86 8.56 10.58
CA ALA A 151 0.37 7.81 10.85
C ALA A 151 1.19 8.42 12.01
N GLU A 152 1.24 9.74 12.13
CA GLU A 152 1.86 10.44 13.26
C GLU A 152 1.11 10.19 14.58
N GLU A 153 -0.22 10.17 14.55
CA GLU A 153 -1.02 9.81 15.72
C GLU A 153 -0.69 8.39 16.20
N LEU A 154 -0.56 7.43 15.30
CA LEU A 154 -0.14 6.07 15.64
C LEU A 154 1.31 6.01 16.16
N ALA A 155 2.21 6.82 15.63
CA ALA A 155 3.58 6.92 16.14
C ALA A 155 3.59 7.45 17.58
N ASN A 156 2.76 8.45 17.90
CA ASN A 156 2.58 8.96 19.26
C ASN A 156 1.96 7.93 20.22
N GLU A 157 1.18 6.98 19.68
CA GLU A 157 0.65 5.83 20.42
C GLU A 157 1.65 4.66 20.53
N HIS A 158 2.91 4.86 20.16
CA HIS A 158 3.95 3.81 20.13
C HIS A 158 3.68 2.66 19.16
N ARG A 159 2.93 2.91 18.10
CA ARG A 159 2.63 1.97 17.01
C ARG A 159 3.04 2.55 15.64
N PRO A 160 4.31 2.94 15.47
CA PRO A 160 4.76 3.61 14.27
C PRO A 160 4.67 2.70 13.05
N LEU A 161 4.25 3.28 11.93
CA LEU A 161 4.27 2.63 10.62
C LEU A 161 4.64 3.62 9.52
N SER A 162 5.21 3.11 8.43
CA SER A 162 5.43 3.85 7.19
C SER A 162 4.35 3.51 6.18
N VAL A 163 3.77 4.52 5.54
CA VAL A 163 2.74 4.34 4.54
C VAL A 163 3.32 4.52 3.13
N LEU A 164 3.10 3.52 2.29
CA LEU A 164 3.41 3.56 0.86
C LEU A 164 2.11 3.81 0.10
N LEU A 165 1.95 5.01 -0.44
CA LEU A 165 0.72 5.44 -1.11
C LEU A 165 0.87 5.34 -2.62
N THR A 166 -0.08 4.68 -3.28
CA THR A 166 -0.22 4.73 -4.73
C THR A 166 -1.56 5.32 -5.13
N GLY A 167 -1.56 6.10 -6.17
CA GLY A 167 -2.76 6.69 -6.73
C GLY A 167 -2.50 7.26 -8.12
N ASN A 168 -3.50 7.93 -8.66
CA ASN A 168 -3.38 8.52 -9.99
C ASN A 168 -2.46 9.75 -9.99
N ALA A 169 -1.54 9.77 -10.95
CA ALA A 169 -0.70 10.92 -11.25
C ALA A 169 -1.22 11.75 -12.43
N SER A 170 -2.39 11.46 -12.93
CA SER A 170 -3.05 12.18 -14.01
C SER A 170 -4.43 12.64 -13.57
N SER A 171 -4.79 13.87 -13.86
CA SER A 171 -6.16 14.35 -13.72
C SER A 171 -6.85 14.34 -15.09
N ALA A 172 -8.12 13.95 -15.13
CA ALA A 172 -8.96 14.25 -16.29
C ALA A 172 -9.55 15.64 -16.10
N ASP A 173 -9.54 16.45 -17.16
CA ASP A 173 -10.30 17.71 -17.16
C ASP A 173 -11.81 17.43 -17.27
N SER A 174 -12.61 18.51 -17.21
CA SER A 174 -14.07 18.43 -17.34
C SER A 174 -14.55 17.82 -18.67
N THR A 175 -13.67 17.70 -19.67
CA THR A 175 -13.95 17.08 -20.97
C THR A 175 -13.52 15.62 -21.05
N GLY A 176 -12.90 15.10 -19.98
CA GLY A 176 -12.35 13.74 -19.92
C GLY A 176 -10.97 13.58 -20.57
N ALA A 177 -10.36 14.68 -21.02
CA ALA A 177 -8.99 14.64 -21.53
C ALA A 177 -7.99 14.44 -20.37
N VAL A 178 -7.08 13.51 -20.54
CA VAL A 178 -6.03 13.23 -19.54
C VAL A 178 -5.02 14.37 -19.55
N LYS A 179 -4.94 15.12 -18.46
CA LYS A 179 -3.87 16.10 -18.24
C LYS A 179 -2.68 15.39 -17.58
N THR A 180 -1.51 15.51 -18.21
CA THR A 180 -0.27 15.08 -17.62
C THR A 180 0.13 16.05 -16.51
N ILE A 181 0.38 15.54 -15.32
CA ILE A 181 0.87 16.35 -14.20
C ILE A 181 2.36 16.66 -14.43
N ASP A 182 2.73 17.93 -14.36
CA ASP A 182 4.13 18.32 -14.34
C ASP A 182 4.71 18.06 -12.95
N LEU A 183 5.50 16.99 -12.83
CA LEU A 183 6.11 16.60 -11.56
C LEU A 183 7.01 17.68 -10.95
N LYS A 184 7.51 18.62 -11.76
CA LYS A 184 8.31 19.74 -11.26
C LYS A 184 7.49 20.78 -10.49
N LYS A 185 6.19 20.79 -10.70
CA LYS A 185 5.25 21.71 -10.03
C LYS A 185 4.68 21.12 -8.74
N ILE A 186 4.92 19.83 -8.47
CA ILE A 186 4.51 19.21 -7.21
C ILE A 186 5.38 19.78 -6.09
N PRO A 187 4.78 20.30 -5.02
CA PRO A 187 5.54 20.80 -3.86
C PRO A 187 6.50 19.72 -3.36
N SER A 188 7.72 20.13 -3.00
CA SER A 188 8.65 19.20 -2.37
C SER A 188 8.09 18.80 -1.02
N CYS A 189 7.70 17.54 -0.88
CA CYS A 189 7.16 16.98 0.36
C CYS A 189 8.26 16.45 1.28
N ILE A 190 9.53 16.62 0.91
CA ILE A 190 10.67 16.10 1.69
C ILE A 190 10.73 16.85 3.02
N GLY A 191 10.39 16.15 4.10
CA GLY A 191 10.38 16.69 5.46
C GLY A 191 9.00 17.07 6.00
N ASP A 192 8.02 17.30 5.15
CA ASP A 192 6.68 17.72 5.60
C ASP A 192 5.78 16.51 5.94
N PHE A 193 6.04 15.34 5.34
CA PHE A 193 5.25 14.11 5.52
C PHE A 193 6.16 12.91 5.80
N PRO A 194 6.76 12.83 7.00
CA PRO A 194 7.79 11.84 7.29
C PRO A 194 7.30 10.39 7.29
N CYS A 195 6.01 10.16 7.47
CA CYS A 195 5.43 8.82 7.55
C CYS A 195 4.89 8.31 6.21
N VAL A 196 4.85 9.13 5.15
CA VAL A 196 4.21 8.78 3.89
C VAL A 196 5.18 8.88 2.72
N THR A 197 5.24 7.83 1.92
CA THR A 197 5.96 7.81 0.65
C THR A 197 4.98 7.62 -0.50
N ALA A 198 4.87 8.59 -1.38
CA ALA A 198 4.06 8.48 -2.59
C ALA A 198 4.85 7.74 -3.68
N LEU A 199 4.29 6.65 -4.19
CA LEU A 199 4.87 5.86 -5.26
C LEU A 199 4.29 6.29 -6.61
N LEU A 200 5.18 6.80 -7.46
CA LEU A 200 4.90 7.15 -8.84
C LEU A 200 5.54 6.10 -9.74
N GLY A 201 4.79 5.13 -10.14
CA GLY A 201 5.32 4.11 -11.01
C GLY A 201 4.22 3.18 -11.49
N GLN A 202 4.41 2.68 -12.71
CA GLN A 202 3.56 1.64 -13.26
C GLN A 202 4.36 0.36 -13.34
N GLY A 203 3.84 -0.71 -12.76
CA GLY A 203 4.39 -2.04 -12.97
C GLY A 203 4.28 -2.42 -14.46
N ARG A 204 5.32 -3.07 -14.98
CA ARG A 204 5.30 -3.66 -16.33
C ARG A 204 5.16 -5.16 -16.21
N SER A 205 3.94 -5.65 -16.11
CA SER A 205 3.66 -7.08 -16.29
C SER A 205 2.61 -7.24 -17.38
N ASP A 206 2.55 -8.40 -17.98
CA ASP A 206 1.51 -8.69 -18.99
C ASP A 206 0.11 -8.59 -18.39
N LEU A 207 -0.05 -8.98 -17.14
CA LEU A 207 -1.28 -8.84 -16.37
C LEU A 207 -1.70 -7.36 -16.26
N LEU A 208 -0.80 -6.49 -15.82
CA LEU A 208 -1.09 -5.06 -15.70
C LEU A 208 -1.42 -4.42 -17.04
N ARG A 209 -0.75 -4.84 -18.11
CA ARG A 209 -1.03 -4.37 -19.48
C ARG A 209 -2.43 -4.76 -19.91
N GLN A 210 -2.85 -5.99 -19.66
CA GLN A 210 -4.22 -6.45 -19.98
C GLN A 210 -5.26 -5.66 -19.17
N MET A 211 -5.02 -5.43 -17.88
CA MET A 211 -5.89 -4.63 -17.03
C MET A 211 -6.00 -3.17 -17.47
N GLN A 212 -4.90 -2.55 -17.91
CA GLN A 212 -4.88 -1.19 -18.43
C GLN A 212 -5.68 -1.07 -19.73
N ILE A 213 -5.59 -2.07 -20.61
CA ILE A 213 -6.36 -2.11 -21.86
C ILE A 213 -7.86 -2.26 -21.57
N ALA A 214 -8.22 -3.13 -20.61
CA ALA A 214 -9.62 -3.37 -20.25
C ALA A 214 -10.24 -2.21 -19.46
N ASN A 215 -9.43 -1.46 -18.71
CA ASN A 215 -9.90 -0.38 -17.84
C ASN A 215 -8.92 0.81 -17.84
N PRO A 216 -8.98 1.68 -18.85
CA PRO A 216 -8.04 2.81 -18.97
C PRO A 216 -8.11 3.81 -17.81
N LYS A 217 -9.18 3.80 -17.00
CA LYS A 217 -9.29 4.58 -15.77
C LYS A 217 -8.36 4.10 -14.64
N HIS A 218 -7.82 2.88 -14.75
CA HIS A 218 -6.86 2.31 -13.80
C HIS A 218 -5.41 2.41 -14.33
N SER A 219 -5.09 3.50 -15.01
CA SER A 219 -3.78 3.69 -15.67
C SER A 219 -2.58 3.75 -14.73
N SER A 220 -2.79 3.93 -13.42
CA SER A 220 -1.73 3.97 -12.42
C SER A 220 -1.91 2.87 -11.38
N ILE A 221 -1.63 1.63 -11.79
CA ILE A 221 -1.50 0.55 -10.83
C ILE A 221 -0.08 0.64 -10.29
N GLY A 222 0.07 1.32 -9.17
CA GLY A 222 1.36 1.41 -8.48
C GLY A 222 1.81 0.05 -7.96
N CYS A 223 3.11 -0.11 -7.79
CA CYS A 223 3.73 -1.37 -7.36
C CYS A 223 3.74 -1.52 -5.82
N VAL A 224 2.67 -1.16 -5.11
CA VAL A 224 2.64 -1.23 -3.64
C VAL A 224 2.98 -2.62 -3.14
N GLY A 225 2.41 -3.67 -3.73
CA GLY A 225 2.67 -5.04 -3.32
C GLY A 225 4.13 -5.49 -3.54
N VAL A 226 4.88 -4.81 -4.41
CA VAL A 226 6.32 -5.06 -4.61
C VAL A 226 7.17 -4.27 -3.61
N ALA A 227 6.69 -3.10 -3.19
CA ALA A 227 7.42 -2.22 -2.29
C ALA A 227 7.27 -2.59 -0.81
N LEU A 228 6.26 -3.39 -0.48
CA LEU A 228 6.07 -4.00 0.84
C LEU A 228 6.98 -5.20 1.03
#